data_54b0feab17cadb8261bb715d3a132131
#
_entry.id   54b0feab17cadb8261bb715d3a132131
#
_cell.length_a   1.000
_cell.length_b   1.000
_cell.length_c   1.000
_cell.angle_alpha   90.00
_cell.angle_beta   90.00
_cell.angle_gamma   90.00
#
_symmetry.space_group_name_H-M   'P 1'
#
loop_
_entity.id
_entity.type
_entity.pdbx_description
1 polymer ?
#
loop_
_entity_poly.entity_id
_entity_poly.type
_entity_poly.pdbx_seq_one_letter_code
_entity_poly.pdbx_strand_id
1 'polypeptide(L)'
;MKPLKKITHEDAHFYKVLDSNKLSPEQVCDKATAFTLTPDPANPGWDLVTYYQDSPLDRDGNLVPTEYVYVLVNKSMPDMVKIGMTIREVDQRAKEISGATGVPTPWIPVYSFKCFNSYKLEQELHDHLDAVRVSGNREMFYLHSKDAINIVNQLGAKYTISPL
;
A
#
# COMPACT_ATOMS: atom_id res chain seq x y z
N MET A 1 -14.82 4.24 4.22
CA MET A 1 -14.70 3.94 2.77
C MET A 1 -15.44 2.63 2.49
N LYS A 2 -16.31 2.59 1.49
CA LYS A 2 -16.98 1.35 1.10
C LYS A 2 -15.93 0.35 0.56
N PRO A 3 -16.09 -0.96 0.78
CA PRO A 3 -15.12 -1.93 0.29
C PRO A 3 -15.06 -1.95 -1.23
N LEU A 4 -13.89 -2.18 -1.77
CA LEU A 4 -13.67 -2.43 -3.19
C LEU A 4 -14.39 -3.73 -3.59
N LYS A 5 -14.93 -3.77 -4.78
CA LYS A 5 -15.58 -4.95 -5.36
C LYS A 5 -14.89 -5.34 -6.67
N LYS A 6 -14.81 -6.65 -6.92
CA LYS A 6 -14.37 -7.14 -8.22
C LYS A 6 -15.37 -6.69 -9.29
N ILE A 7 -14.86 -6.14 -10.40
CA ILE A 7 -15.71 -5.74 -11.51
C ILE A 7 -16.01 -6.93 -12.43
N THR A 8 -17.28 -7.01 -12.90
CA THR A 8 -17.69 -7.91 -13.95
C THR A 8 -18.08 -7.12 -15.19
N HIS A 9 -18.26 -7.79 -16.31
CA HIS A 9 -18.74 -7.16 -17.55
C HIS A 9 -20.12 -6.50 -17.37
N GLU A 10 -20.99 -7.16 -16.62
CA GLU A 10 -22.33 -6.65 -16.29
C GLU A 10 -22.25 -5.37 -15.44
N ASP A 11 -21.36 -5.35 -14.44
CA ASP A 11 -21.14 -4.15 -13.61
C ASP A 11 -20.69 -2.98 -14.45
N ALA A 12 -19.78 -3.16 -15.40
CA ALA A 12 -19.30 -2.11 -16.27
C ALA A 12 -20.43 -1.50 -17.13
N HIS A 13 -21.32 -2.33 -17.63
CA HIS A 13 -22.50 -1.86 -18.36
C HIS A 13 -23.53 -1.17 -17.46
N PHE A 14 -23.77 -1.71 -16.27
CA PHE A 14 -24.73 -1.15 -15.33
C PHE A 14 -24.30 0.23 -14.82
N TYR A 15 -23.04 0.37 -14.44
CA TYR A 15 -22.52 1.61 -13.83
C TYR A 15 -21.98 2.64 -14.83
N LYS A 16 -21.99 2.39 -16.12
CA LYS A 16 -21.44 3.31 -17.11
C LYS A 16 -22.03 4.73 -17.06
N VAL A 17 -23.31 4.84 -16.71
CA VAL A 17 -24.01 6.12 -16.60
C VAL A 17 -23.56 6.91 -15.37
N LEU A 18 -23.10 6.21 -14.35
CA LEU A 18 -22.65 6.77 -13.08
C LEU A 18 -21.13 6.98 -13.05
N ASP A 19 -20.44 6.55 -14.10
CA ASP A 19 -18.98 6.65 -14.19
C ASP A 19 -18.53 8.10 -14.37
N SER A 20 -17.93 8.65 -13.33
CA SER A 20 -17.38 10.01 -13.34
C SER A 20 -16.18 10.18 -14.29
N ASN A 21 -15.50 9.08 -14.65
CA ASN A 21 -14.33 9.07 -15.53
C ASN A 21 -14.69 8.99 -17.02
N LYS A 22 -15.98 8.82 -17.34
CA LYS A 22 -16.49 8.75 -18.72
C LYS A 22 -15.87 7.61 -19.55
N LEU A 23 -15.50 6.52 -18.92
CA LEU A 23 -14.98 5.34 -19.59
C LEU A 23 -16.11 4.54 -20.26
N SER A 24 -15.84 3.93 -21.41
CA SER A 24 -16.77 2.96 -22.00
C SER A 24 -16.76 1.65 -21.20
N PRO A 25 -17.84 0.82 -21.27
CA PRO A 25 -17.87 -0.48 -20.62
C PRO A 25 -16.68 -1.37 -21.00
N GLU A 26 -16.27 -1.33 -22.27
CA GLU A 26 -15.11 -2.09 -22.76
C GLU A 26 -13.82 -1.59 -22.13
N GLN A 27 -13.61 -0.27 -22.08
CA GLN A 27 -12.43 0.33 -21.43
C GLN A 27 -12.37 -0.01 -19.94
N VAL A 28 -13.53 -0.02 -19.27
CA VAL A 28 -13.61 -0.41 -17.85
C VAL A 28 -13.22 -1.88 -17.68
N CYS A 29 -13.77 -2.77 -18.50
CA CYS A 29 -13.45 -4.21 -18.43
C CYS A 29 -11.98 -4.51 -18.74
N ASP A 30 -11.37 -3.74 -19.67
CA ASP A 30 -9.97 -3.94 -20.05
C ASP A 30 -8.97 -3.40 -19.00
N LYS A 31 -9.36 -2.37 -18.25
CA LYS A 31 -8.44 -1.65 -17.37
C LYS A 31 -8.77 -1.82 -15.89
N ALA A 32 -10.04 -1.84 -15.54
CA ALA A 32 -10.45 -1.90 -14.14
C ALA A 32 -10.49 -3.35 -13.64
N THR A 33 -10.01 -3.55 -12.43
CA THR A 33 -10.09 -4.83 -11.72
C THR A 33 -11.00 -4.77 -10.50
N ALA A 34 -11.37 -3.57 -10.05
CA ALA A 34 -12.31 -3.36 -8.96
C ALA A 34 -13.01 -1.99 -9.06
N PHE A 35 -14.02 -1.79 -8.25
CA PHE A 35 -14.73 -0.51 -8.14
C PHE A 35 -15.25 -0.25 -6.74
N THR A 36 -15.54 1.03 -6.43
CA THR A 36 -16.28 1.43 -5.23
C THR A 36 -17.52 2.21 -5.62
N LEU A 37 -18.52 2.19 -4.75
CA LEU A 37 -19.72 3.01 -4.83
C LEU A 37 -19.73 4.00 -3.67
N THR A 38 -19.94 5.27 -3.98
CA THR A 38 -20.13 6.33 -2.99
C THR A 38 -21.42 7.09 -3.29
N PRO A 39 -22.21 7.51 -2.28
CA PRO A 39 -23.41 8.28 -2.53
C PRO A 39 -23.11 9.53 -3.36
N ASP A 40 -23.91 9.78 -4.40
CA ASP A 40 -23.80 11.00 -5.20
C ASP A 40 -24.48 12.17 -4.47
N PRO A 41 -23.74 13.20 -4.02
CA PRO A 41 -24.32 14.34 -3.33
C PRO A 41 -25.26 15.19 -4.22
N ALA A 42 -25.07 15.12 -5.54
CA ALA A 42 -25.88 15.87 -6.50
C ALA A 42 -27.18 15.15 -6.88
N ASN A 43 -27.24 13.83 -6.74
CA ASN A 43 -28.38 13.01 -7.13
C ASN A 43 -28.74 12.03 -6.00
N PRO A 44 -29.59 12.43 -5.03
CA PRO A 44 -29.99 11.54 -3.92
C PRO A 44 -30.57 10.21 -4.41
N GLY A 45 -30.09 9.10 -3.83
CA GLY A 45 -30.49 7.75 -4.22
C GLY A 45 -29.61 7.12 -5.30
N TRP A 46 -28.66 7.87 -5.86
CA TRP A 46 -27.68 7.38 -6.81
C TRP A 46 -26.31 7.22 -6.16
N ASP A 47 -25.49 6.34 -6.72
CA ASP A 47 -24.10 6.17 -6.32
C ASP A 47 -23.16 6.61 -7.46
N LEU A 48 -22.10 7.31 -7.10
CA LEU A 48 -20.95 7.51 -7.96
C LEU A 48 -20.07 6.25 -7.95
N VAL A 49 -19.62 5.87 -9.12
CA VAL A 49 -18.72 4.74 -9.29
C VAL A 49 -17.29 5.24 -9.52
N THR A 50 -16.34 4.66 -8.81
CA THR A 50 -14.91 4.87 -9.07
C THR A 50 -14.28 3.53 -9.38
N TYR A 51 -13.67 3.41 -10.55
CA TYR A 51 -12.97 2.22 -10.99
C TYR A 51 -11.49 2.27 -10.61
N TYR A 52 -10.92 1.11 -10.36
CA TYR A 52 -9.52 0.94 -10.00
C TYR A 52 -8.87 -0.11 -10.88
N GLN A 53 -7.63 0.11 -11.26
CA GLN A 53 -6.80 -0.88 -11.94
C GLN A 53 -5.82 -1.53 -10.95
N ASP A 54 -5.28 -2.69 -11.33
CA ASP A 54 -4.27 -3.43 -10.57
C ASP A 54 -4.66 -3.69 -9.11
N SER A 55 -5.97 -3.80 -8.84
CA SER A 55 -6.43 -4.11 -7.49
C SER A 55 -6.00 -5.52 -7.11
N PRO A 56 -5.50 -5.69 -5.87
CA PRO A 56 -5.03 -6.98 -5.40
C PRO A 56 -6.22 -7.90 -5.17
N LEU A 57 -6.25 -9.00 -5.87
CA LEU A 57 -7.22 -10.06 -5.64
C LEU A 57 -6.48 -11.32 -5.21
N ASP A 58 -7.06 -12.05 -4.25
CA ASP A 58 -6.62 -13.38 -3.92
C ASP A 58 -7.06 -14.40 -4.99
N ARG A 59 -6.73 -15.69 -4.77
CA ARG A 59 -7.09 -16.76 -5.72
C ARG A 59 -8.60 -16.90 -5.93
N ASP A 60 -9.39 -16.52 -4.92
CA ASP A 60 -10.85 -16.62 -4.94
C ASP A 60 -11.51 -15.33 -5.47
N GLY A 61 -10.71 -14.34 -5.83
CA GLY A 61 -11.16 -13.07 -6.37
C GLY A 61 -11.63 -12.06 -5.32
N ASN A 62 -11.30 -12.26 -4.04
CA ASN A 62 -11.55 -11.29 -2.98
C ASN A 62 -10.42 -10.28 -2.89
N LEU A 63 -10.75 -9.07 -2.45
CA LEU A 63 -9.73 -8.05 -2.19
C LEU A 63 -8.86 -8.42 -1.00
N VAL A 64 -7.55 -8.37 -1.23
CA VAL A 64 -6.57 -8.54 -0.15
C VAL A 64 -6.60 -7.30 0.75
N PRO A 65 -6.55 -7.47 2.10
CA PRO A 65 -6.50 -6.34 3.02
C PRO A 65 -5.32 -5.41 2.74
N THR A 66 -5.51 -4.13 2.99
CA THR A 66 -4.44 -3.15 2.92
C THR A 66 -3.48 -3.32 4.09
N GLU A 67 -2.21 -3.23 3.81
CA GLU A 67 -1.10 -3.40 4.74
C GLU A 67 -0.16 -2.20 4.62
N TYR A 68 0.94 -2.21 5.38
CA TYR A 68 1.90 -1.11 5.38
C TYR A 68 3.33 -1.62 5.27
N VAL A 69 4.14 -0.91 4.49
CA VAL A 69 5.59 -0.91 4.60
C VAL A 69 6.01 0.38 5.31
N TYR A 70 6.89 0.29 6.29
CA TYR A 70 7.28 1.42 7.12
C TYR A 70 8.78 1.69 7.03
N VAL A 71 9.14 2.95 7.28
CA VAL A 71 10.52 3.38 7.51
C VAL A 71 10.61 3.94 8.93
N LEU A 72 11.46 3.35 9.75
CA LEU A 72 11.73 3.79 11.12
C LEU A 72 13.15 4.33 11.24
N VAL A 73 13.32 5.32 12.10
CA VAL A 73 14.62 5.86 12.50
C VAL A 73 14.83 5.71 13.99
N ASN A 74 16.09 5.72 14.43
CA ASN A 74 16.45 5.63 15.84
C ASN A 74 17.55 6.64 16.16
N LYS A 75 17.35 7.45 17.21
CA LYS A 75 18.31 8.51 17.61
C LYS A 75 19.69 7.99 17.97
N SER A 76 19.76 6.75 18.48
CA SER A 76 21.05 6.10 18.83
C SER A 76 21.78 5.51 17.62
N MET A 77 21.11 5.46 16.47
CA MET A 77 21.63 4.91 15.21
C MET A 77 21.29 5.84 14.04
N PRO A 78 21.88 7.09 14.02
CA PRO A 78 21.43 8.13 13.10
C PRO A 78 21.73 7.87 11.63
N ASP A 79 22.68 6.96 11.33
CA ASP A 79 23.06 6.60 9.96
C ASP A 79 22.28 5.43 9.38
N MET A 80 21.30 4.93 10.12
CA MET A 80 20.54 3.73 9.75
C MET A 80 19.03 4.00 9.72
N VAL A 81 18.36 3.26 8.86
CA VAL A 81 16.89 3.12 8.87
C VAL A 81 16.51 1.65 9.03
N LYS A 82 15.34 1.41 9.59
CA LYS A 82 14.69 0.11 9.57
C LYS A 82 13.54 0.15 8.58
N ILE A 83 13.52 -0.82 7.67
CA ILE A 83 12.42 -1.00 6.70
C ILE A 83 11.77 -2.35 6.95
N GLY A 84 10.48 -2.34 7.20
CA GLY A 84 9.70 -3.55 7.49
C GLY A 84 8.25 -3.40 7.07
N MET A 85 7.48 -4.46 7.30
CA MET A 85 6.05 -4.48 6.97
C MET A 85 5.21 -4.78 8.21
N THR A 86 3.94 -4.40 8.14
CA THR A 86 2.94 -4.75 9.15
C THR A 86 1.55 -4.81 8.51
N ILE A 87 0.74 -5.72 9.03
CA ILE A 87 -0.71 -5.80 8.72
C ILE A 87 -1.56 -4.99 9.71
N ARG A 88 -0.92 -4.31 10.66
CA ARG A 88 -1.51 -3.49 11.70
C ARG A 88 -0.98 -2.06 11.60
N GLU A 89 -1.41 -1.20 12.52
CA GLU A 89 -0.94 0.18 12.61
C GLU A 89 0.58 0.25 12.83
N VAL A 90 1.23 1.13 12.09
CA VAL A 90 2.70 1.29 12.13
C VAL A 90 3.18 1.77 13.50
N ASP A 91 2.45 2.68 14.15
CA ASP A 91 2.81 3.16 15.49
C ASP A 91 2.80 2.05 16.53
N GLN A 92 1.84 1.14 16.47
CA GLN A 92 1.78 -0.02 17.35
C GLN A 92 2.98 -0.94 17.11
N ARG A 93 3.31 -1.20 15.85
CA ARG A 93 4.46 -2.03 15.49
C ARG A 93 5.79 -1.40 15.95
N ALA A 94 5.94 -0.10 15.78
CA ALA A 94 7.14 0.62 16.24
C ALA A 94 7.32 0.53 17.76
N LYS A 95 6.24 0.63 18.53
CA LYS A 95 6.26 0.44 20.00
C LYS A 95 6.70 -0.97 20.39
N GLU A 96 6.17 -1.99 19.73
CA GLU A 96 6.53 -3.40 19.97
C GLU A 96 8.02 -3.64 19.72
N ILE A 97 8.54 -3.16 18.61
CA ILE A 97 9.96 -3.28 18.25
C ILE A 97 10.85 -2.51 19.24
N SER A 98 10.40 -1.33 19.67
CA SER A 98 11.12 -0.48 20.63
C SER A 98 11.21 -1.09 22.04
N GLY A 99 10.26 -1.94 22.40
CA GLY A 99 10.26 -2.66 23.68
C GLY A 99 11.19 -3.87 23.73
N ALA A 100 11.82 -4.23 22.62
CA ALA A 100 12.72 -5.39 22.57
C ALA A 100 14.02 -5.14 23.35
N THR A 101 14.56 -6.19 23.98
CA THR A 101 15.83 -6.15 24.69
C THR A 101 16.97 -5.72 23.75
N GLY A 102 17.81 -4.79 24.18
CA GLY A 102 18.95 -4.31 23.42
C GLY A 102 18.67 -3.15 22.48
N VAL A 103 17.44 -2.61 22.46
CA VAL A 103 17.11 -1.36 21.76
C VAL A 103 17.35 -0.18 22.70
N PRO A 104 18.37 0.67 22.46
CA PRO A 104 18.78 1.70 23.42
C PRO A 104 17.82 2.90 23.48
N THR A 105 17.16 3.22 22.37
CA THR A 105 16.18 4.30 22.25
C THR A 105 15.02 3.85 21.37
N PRO A 106 13.83 4.47 21.50
CA PRO A 106 12.67 4.08 20.69
C PRO A 106 12.87 4.26 19.19
N TRP A 107 12.33 3.35 18.41
CA TRP A 107 12.15 3.50 16.97
C TRP A 107 11.01 4.47 16.69
N ILE A 108 11.25 5.40 15.78
CA ILE A 108 10.31 6.47 15.42
C ILE A 108 9.87 6.27 13.97
N PRO A 109 8.57 6.09 13.70
CA PRO A 109 8.05 6.04 12.34
C PRO A 109 8.23 7.39 11.65
N VAL A 110 8.89 7.40 10.51
CA VAL A 110 9.04 8.60 9.66
C VAL A 110 8.27 8.46 8.35
N TYR A 111 7.87 7.25 8.00
CA TYR A 111 7.07 6.98 6.83
C TYR A 111 6.24 5.70 6.98
N SER A 112 5.03 5.74 6.42
CA SER A 112 4.10 4.64 6.37
C SER A 112 3.50 4.58 4.97
N PHE A 113 3.83 3.55 4.22
CA PHE A 113 3.38 3.34 2.85
C PHE A 113 2.24 2.31 2.83
N LYS A 114 1.05 2.78 2.51
CA LYS A 114 -0.15 1.94 2.42
C LYS A 114 -0.13 1.17 1.11
N CYS A 115 -0.21 -0.15 1.18
CA CYS A 115 -0.10 -1.03 0.03
C CYS A 115 -0.88 -2.33 0.23
N PHE A 116 -0.87 -3.16 -0.77
CA PHE A 116 -1.24 -4.57 -0.66
C PHE A 116 0.01 -5.42 -0.87
N ASN A 117 -0.04 -6.68 -0.39
CA ASN A 117 1.08 -7.62 -0.51
C ASN A 117 2.41 -7.04 0.03
N SER A 118 2.34 -6.44 1.20
CA SER A 118 3.45 -5.75 1.86
C SER A 118 4.68 -6.63 2.04
N TYR A 119 4.48 -7.93 2.28
CA TYR A 119 5.59 -8.89 2.39
C TYR A 119 6.43 -8.94 1.10
N LYS A 120 5.79 -8.99 -0.06
CA LYS A 120 6.50 -9.02 -1.34
C LYS A 120 7.22 -7.71 -1.62
N LEU A 121 6.60 -6.57 -1.33
CA LEU A 121 7.25 -5.28 -1.43
C LEU A 121 8.45 -5.17 -0.48
N GLU A 122 8.31 -5.63 0.76
CA GLU A 122 9.42 -5.67 1.72
C GLU A 122 10.60 -6.49 1.19
N GLN A 123 10.35 -7.67 0.64
CA GLN A 123 11.41 -8.50 0.05
C GLN A 123 12.11 -7.80 -1.11
N GLU A 124 11.37 -7.17 -2.02
CA GLU A 124 11.96 -6.41 -3.13
C GLU A 124 12.81 -5.22 -2.64
N LEU A 125 12.35 -4.52 -1.59
CA LEU A 125 13.11 -3.44 -0.97
C LEU A 125 14.41 -3.96 -0.33
N HIS A 126 14.34 -5.07 0.40
CA HIS A 126 15.49 -5.67 1.03
C HIS A 126 16.52 -6.16 0.00
N ASP A 127 16.08 -6.76 -1.10
CA ASP A 127 16.95 -7.17 -2.20
C ASP A 127 17.60 -5.96 -2.88
N HIS A 128 16.82 -4.92 -3.15
CA HIS A 128 17.32 -3.68 -3.75
C HIS A 128 18.36 -2.97 -2.89
N LEU A 129 18.21 -3.02 -1.58
CA LEU A 129 19.05 -2.36 -0.60
C LEU A 129 20.12 -3.27 0.02
N ASP A 130 20.30 -4.49 -0.47
CA ASP A 130 21.19 -5.47 0.13
C ASP A 130 22.64 -4.98 0.27
N ALA A 131 23.14 -4.19 -0.69
CA ALA A 131 24.48 -3.61 -0.66
C ALA A 131 24.72 -2.65 0.52
N VAL A 132 23.68 -2.04 1.08
CA VAL A 132 23.75 -1.13 2.23
C VAL A 132 23.16 -1.73 3.50
N ARG A 133 22.82 -2.99 3.49
CA ARG A 133 22.30 -3.71 4.64
C ARG A 133 23.34 -3.79 5.75
N VAL A 134 22.92 -3.57 7.01
CA VAL A 134 23.81 -3.60 8.18
C VAL A 134 24.41 -4.99 8.41
N SER A 135 23.60 -6.03 8.28
CA SER A 135 24.06 -7.43 8.34
C SER A 135 23.01 -8.37 7.75
N GLY A 136 23.43 -9.54 7.30
CA GLY A 136 22.74 -10.55 6.48
C GLY A 136 21.23 -10.63 6.51
N ASN A 137 20.62 -10.88 7.68
CA ASN A 137 19.16 -11.02 7.81
C ASN A 137 18.50 -9.86 8.57
N ARG A 138 19.23 -8.78 8.80
CA ARG A 138 18.69 -7.60 9.50
C ARG A 138 17.91 -6.72 8.54
N GLU A 139 16.81 -6.15 9.05
CA GLU A 139 15.94 -5.20 8.33
C GLU A 139 16.43 -3.75 8.50
N MET A 140 17.74 -3.57 8.74
CA MET A 140 18.40 -2.29 8.95
C MET A 140 19.39 -2.01 7.84
N PHE A 141 19.40 -0.75 7.38
CA PHE A 141 20.15 -0.31 6.21
C PHE A 141 20.87 0.99 6.50
N TYR A 142 22.13 1.11 6.05
CA TYR A 142 22.89 2.36 6.07
C TYR A 142 22.39 3.28 4.96
N LEU A 143 21.40 4.09 5.27
CA LEU A 143 20.66 4.90 4.31
C LEU A 143 20.02 6.07 5.02
N HIS A 144 20.00 7.24 4.37
CA HIS A 144 19.24 8.37 4.87
C HIS A 144 17.74 8.14 4.70
N SER A 145 16.94 8.54 5.68
CA SER A 145 15.48 8.30 5.67
C SER A 145 14.78 8.86 4.42
N LYS A 146 15.23 10.01 3.92
CA LYS A 146 14.70 10.62 2.69
C LYS A 146 14.88 9.72 1.47
N ASP A 147 16.05 9.10 1.33
CA ASP A 147 16.36 8.19 0.23
C ASP A 147 15.56 6.87 0.39
N ALA A 148 15.44 6.38 1.61
CA ALA A 148 14.60 5.22 1.93
C ALA A 148 13.14 5.46 1.52
N ILE A 149 12.56 6.60 1.87
CA ILE A 149 11.19 6.98 1.49
C ILE A 149 11.02 7.02 -0.03
N ASN A 150 11.97 7.63 -0.76
CA ASN A 150 11.93 7.69 -2.21
C ASN A 150 11.94 6.29 -2.84
N ILE A 151 12.79 5.40 -2.34
CA ILE A 151 12.89 4.01 -2.84
C ILE A 151 11.61 3.24 -2.53
N VAL A 152 11.05 3.39 -1.34
CA VAL A 152 9.75 2.76 -0.98
C VAL A 152 8.66 3.23 -1.93
N ASN A 153 8.58 4.52 -2.25
CA ASN A 153 7.60 5.04 -3.18
C ASN A 153 7.78 4.50 -4.61
N GLN A 154 9.02 4.41 -5.08
CA GLN A 154 9.33 3.90 -6.43
C GLN A 154 8.96 2.42 -6.59
N LEU A 155 9.45 1.58 -5.69
CA LEU A 155 9.17 0.14 -5.75
C LEU A 155 7.74 -0.19 -5.33
N GLY A 156 7.15 0.63 -4.46
CA GLY A 156 5.80 0.46 -3.95
C GLY A 156 4.69 0.82 -4.93
N ALA A 157 4.98 1.59 -5.98
CA ALA A 157 3.96 2.11 -6.89
C ALA A 157 3.05 1.01 -7.48
N LYS A 158 3.60 -0.15 -7.82
CA LYS A 158 2.85 -1.30 -8.35
C LYS A 158 2.05 -2.08 -7.30
N TYR A 159 2.21 -1.73 -6.01
CA TYR A 159 1.50 -2.35 -4.88
C TYR A 159 0.41 -1.45 -4.31
N THR A 160 0.04 -0.40 -5.02
CA THR A 160 -1.05 0.51 -4.65
C THR A 160 -2.24 0.33 -5.57
N ILE A 161 -3.43 0.66 -5.05
CA ILE A 161 -4.65 0.72 -5.83
C ILE A 161 -4.78 2.15 -6.34
N SER A 162 -4.80 2.31 -7.66
CA SER A 162 -4.94 3.63 -8.30
C SER A 162 -6.31 3.76 -8.96
N PRO A 163 -7.01 4.89 -8.76
CA PRO A 163 -8.19 5.22 -9.55
C PRO A 163 -7.82 5.32 -11.04
N LEU A 164 -8.74 4.91 -11.91
CA LEU A 164 -8.62 5.09 -13.34
C LEU A 164 -8.86 6.53 -13.76
#